data_ae7014b278236b47a96a8db1161b0aec
#
_entry.id   ae7014b278236b47a96a8db1161b0aec
#
_cell.length_a   1.000
_cell.length_b   1.000
_cell.length_c   1.000
_cell.angle_alpha   90.00
_cell.angle_beta   90.00
_cell.angle_gamma   90.00
#
_symmetry.space_group_name_H-M   'P 1'
#
loop_
_entity.id
_entity.type
_entity.pdbx_description
1 polymer ?
#
loop_
_entity_poly.entity_id
_entity_poly.type
_entity_poly.pdbx_seq_one_letter_code
_entity_poly.pdbx_strand_id
1 'polypeptide(L)'
;KGGKVIATIVCTSPWILDNLEPYCDALLAQYTTSSASLSNAYSAQVDVIVGNYNPTGKLSVTMPSCEAVIALTEVRDADGNLLYEECASPNDVPGYDKDQYIAPEVLAQSPSGSYIYKDADGNSYVSGFGLSY
;
A
#
# COMPACT_ATOMS: atom_id res chain seq x y z
N LYS A 1 -21.21 18.54 -12.23
CA LYS A 1 -21.69 18.11 -10.91
C LYS A 1 -20.67 17.11 -10.40
N GLY A 2 -19.84 17.51 -9.44
CA GLY A 2 -18.83 16.62 -8.86
C GLY A 2 -19.52 15.56 -7.98
N GLY A 3 -19.40 14.30 -8.36
CA GLY A 3 -19.70 13.18 -7.47
C GLY A 3 -18.51 12.91 -6.56
N LYS A 4 -18.76 12.25 -5.43
CA LYS A 4 -17.70 11.73 -4.57
C LYS A 4 -17.20 10.38 -5.11
N VAL A 5 -15.89 10.19 -5.06
CA VAL A 5 -15.24 8.96 -5.51
C VAL A 5 -14.76 8.20 -4.28
N ILE A 6 -15.30 7.01 -4.07
CA ILE A 6 -14.86 6.09 -3.02
C ILE A 6 -14.25 4.89 -3.71
N ALA A 7 -12.96 4.66 -3.49
CA ALA A 7 -12.29 3.47 -3.98
C ALA A 7 -12.22 2.39 -2.90
N THR A 8 -12.38 1.14 -3.31
CA THR A 8 -12.17 -0.01 -2.43
C THR A 8 -11.10 -0.90 -3.04
N ILE A 9 -10.10 -1.27 -2.25
CA ILE A 9 -9.02 -2.14 -2.68
C ILE A 9 -9.01 -3.42 -1.86
N VAL A 10 -8.71 -4.54 -2.53
CA VAL A 10 -8.53 -5.83 -1.86
C VAL A 10 -7.05 -6.01 -1.60
N CYS A 11 -6.65 -5.85 -0.34
CA CYS A 11 -5.27 -5.89 0.10
C CYS A 11 -4.84 -7.32 0.43
N THR A 12 -4.52 -8.12 -0.57
CA THR A 12 -3.80 -9.39 -0.38
C THR A 12 -2.28 -9.18 -0.31
N SER A 13 -1.84 -8.03 -0.78
CA SER A 13 -0.46 -7.53 -0.77
C SER A 13 -0.49 -5.99 -0.67
N PRO A 14 0.64 -5.33 -0.37
CA PRO A 14 0.73 -3.87 -0.45
C PRO A 14 0.41 -3.35 -1.85
N TRP A 15 -0.11 -2.14 -1.92
CA TRP A 15 -0.43 -1.46 -3.16
C TRP A 15 0.39 -0.19 -3.32
N ILE A 16 0.75 0.13 -4.54
CA ILE A 16 1.25 1.46 -4.91
C ILE A 16 0.03 2.34 -5.13
N LEU A 17 -0.12 3.37 -4.29
CA LEU A 17 -1.33 4.18 -4.22
C LEU A 17 -1.27 5.51 -4.97
N ASP A 18 -0.12 5.90 -5.48
CA ASP A 18 0.15 7.18 -6.14
C ASP A 18 -0.77 7.48 -7.34
N ASN A 19 -1.23 6.44 -8.03
CA ASN A 19 -2.14 6.52 -9.17
C ASN A 19 -3.62 6.25 -8.80
N LEU A 20 -3.95 6.12 -7.54
CA LEU A 20 -5.31 5.83 -7.08
C LEU A 20 -5.78 6.81 -6.01
N GLU A 21 -5.06 6.90 -4.90
CA GLU A 21 -5.46 7.67 -3.73
C GLU A 21 -5.70 9.16 -4.03
N PRO A 22 -4.84 9.88 -4.81
CA PRO A 22 -5.06 11.29 -5.09
C PRO A 22 -6.34 11.61 -5.88
N TYR A 23 -6.98 10.61 -6.46
CA TYR A 23 -8.21 10.76 -7.25
C TYR A 23 -9.46 10.32 -6.50
N CYS A 24 -9.32 9.96 -5.21
CA CYS A 24 -10.40 9.47 -4.38
C CYS A 24 -10.73 10.47 -3.26
N ASP A 25 -12.01 10.60 -2.92
CA ASP A 25 -12.44 11.30 -1.71
C ASP A 25 -12.32 10.39 -0.47
N ALA A 26 -12.33 9.08 -0.67
CA ALA A 26 -12.06 8.08 0.37
C ALA A 26 -11.52 6.79 -0.24
N LEU A 27 -10.64 6.12 0.51
CA LEU A 27 -10.04 4.84 0.15
C LEU A 27 -10.27 3.83 1.27
N LEU A 28 -10.89 2.69 0.93
CA LEU A 28 -11.11 1.58 1.85
C LEU A 28 -10.23 0.39 1.48
N ALA A 29 -9.46 -0.11 2.45
CA ALA A 29 -8.72 -1.35 2.33
C ALA A 29 -9.53 -2.51 2.91
N GLN A 30 -9.74 -3.54 2.10
CA GLN A 30 -10.39 -4.78 2.50
C GLN A 30 -9.41 -5.93 2.45
N TYR A 31 -9.38 -6.73 3.48
CA TYR A 31 -8.62 -7.98 3.53
C TYR A 31 -9.57 -9.14 3.28
N THR A 32 -9.50 -9.77 2.12
CA THR A 32 -10.33 -10.93 1.79
C THR A 32 -9.86 -12.16 2.52
N THR A 33 -10.81 -12.91 3.07
CA THR A 33 -10.52 -14.16 3.77
C THR A 33 -10.78 -15.38 2.91
N SER A 34 -11.97 -15.53 2.37
CA SER A 34 -12.33 -16.67 1.51
C SER A 34 -13.51 -16.33 0.62
N SER A 35 -13.72 -17.12 -0.44
CA SER A 35 -14.85 -16.96 -1.35
C SER A 35 -16.22 -17.07 -0.64
N ALA A 36 -16.32 -17.87 0.40
CA ALA A 36 -17.54 -18.03 1.19
C ALA A 36 -17.92 -16.79 2.01
N SER A 37 -16.97 -15.90 2.28
CA SER A 37 -17.17 -14.68 3.06
C SER A 37 -17.35 -13.42 2.21
N LEU A 38 -17.27 -13.50 0.89
CA LEU A 38 -17.28 -12.33 0.01
C LEU A 38 -18.59 -11.52 0.13
N SER A 39 -19.74 -12.18 0.22
CA SER A 39 -21.02 -11.47 0.35
C SER A 39 -21.09 -10.65 1.64
N ASN A 40 -20.61 -11.18 2.75
CA ASN A 40 -20.56 -10.49 4.03
C ASN A 40 -19.52 -9.36 4.01
N ALA A 41 -18.40 -9.57 3.35
CA ALA A 41 -17.36 -8.56 3.20
C ALA A 41 -17.89 -7.34 2.41
N TYR A 42 -18.61 -7.56 1.31
CA TYR A 42 -19.22 -6.47 0.55
C TYR A 42 -20.32 -5.75 1.33
N SER A 43 -21.13 -6.48 2.10
CA SER A 43 -22.13 -5.85 2.98
C SER A 43 -21.48 -4.95 4.02
N ALA A 44 -20.40 -5.40 4.64
CA ALA A 44 -19.63 -4.62 5.60
C ALA A 44 -19.01 -3.35 4.96
N GLN A 45 -18.52 -3.44 3.71
CA GLN A 45 -18.05 -2.26 2.98
C GLN A 45 -19.16 -1.25 2.76
N VAL A 46 -20.35 -1.71 2.34
CA VAL A 46 -21.51 -0.83 2.15
C VAL A 46 -21.88 -0.15 3.46
N ASP A 47 -21.89 -0.87 4.58
CA ASP A 47 -22.20 -0.30 5.90
C ASP A 47 -21.22 0.81 6.30
N VAL A 48 -19.93 0.64 6.00
CA VAL A 48 -18.92 1.71 6.18
C VAL A 48 -19.21 2.89 5.25
N ILE A 49 -19.44 2.64 3.95
CA ILE A 49 -19.65 3.71 2.96
C ILE A 49 -20.88 4.56 3.27
N VAL A 50 -21.97 3.94 3.74
CA VAL A 50 -23.21 4.67 4.07
C VAL A 50 -23.23 5.21 5.51
N GLY A 51 -22.18 5.00 6.28
CA GLY A 51 -22.04 5.51 7.65
C GLY A 51 -22.78 4.70 8.73
N ASN A 52 -23.24 3.49 8.42
CA ASN A 52 -23.87 2.60 9.41
C ASN A 52 -22.83 2.02 10.40
N TYR A 53 -21.58 1.98 10.00
CA TYR A 53 -20.47 1.46 10.81
C TYR A 53 -19.24 2.34 10.68
N ASN A 54 -18.69 2.80 11.81
CA ASN A 54 -17.45 3.55 11.85
C ASN A 54 -16.27 2.57 11.80
N PRO A 55 -15.40 2.63 10.78
CA PRO A 55 -14.28 1.71 10.65
C PRO A 55 -13.26 1.91 11.78
N THR A 56 -12.85 0.81 12.39
CA THR A 56 -11.80 0.77 13.42
C THR A 56 -10.57 -0.02 12.96
N GLY A 57 -10.68 -0.65 11.79
CA GLY A 57 -9.60 -1.41 11.18
C GLY A 57 -8.39 -0.55 10.88
N LYS A 58 -7.22 -1.19 10.89
CA LYS A 58 -5.93 -0.57 10.59
C LYS A 58 -5.24 -1.36 9.49
N LEU A 59 -4.36 -0.68 8.73
CA LEU A 59 -3.52 -1.36 7.75
C LEU A 59 -2.66 -2.41 8.45
N SER A 60 -2.64 -3.62 7.89
CA SER A 60 -1.76 -4.70 8.38
C SER A 60 -0.37 -4.62 7.77
N VAL A 61 -0.20 -3.84 6.71
CA VAL A 61 1.05 -3.70 5.96
C VAL A 61 1.30 -2.24 5.63
N THR A 62 2.58 -1.86 5.46
CA THR A 62 2.96 -0.53 4.97
C THR A 62 2.79 -0.47 3.46
N MET A 63 2.23 0.62 2.95
CA MET A 63 2.09 0.85 1.52
C MET A 63 3.35 1.52 0.96
N PRO A 64 3.96 0.97 -0.11
CA PRO A 64 5.14 1.55 -0.74
C PRO A 64 4.81 2.85 -1.47
N SER A 65 5.77 3.77 -1.50
CA SER A 65 5.59 5.09 -2.09
C SER A 65 5.53 5.08 -3.61
N CYS A 66 6.26 4.18 -4.25
CA CYS A 66 6.32 4.04 -5.70
C CYS A 66 6.92 2.69 -6.10
N GLU A 67 6.89 2.39 -7.39
CA GLU A 67 7.43 1.14 -7.93
C GLU A 67 8.95 1.00 -7.69
N ALA A 68 9.69 2.10 -7.77
CA ALA A 68 11.15 2.07 -7.63
C ALA A 68 11.62 1.50 -6.27
N VAL A 69 10.85 1.73 -5.18
CA VAL A 69 11.23 1.26 -3.84
C VAL A 69 10.98 -0.24 -3.62
N ILE A 70 10.26 -0.89 -4.54
CA ILE A 70 9.96 -2.33 -4.51
C ILE A 70 10.52 -3.07 -5.73
N ALA A 71 11.22 -2.37 -6.63
CA ALA A 71 11.78 -2.96 -7.83
C ALA A 71 12.81 -4.03 -7.49
N LEU A 72 12.78 -5.15 -8.23
CA LEU A 72 13.76 -6.20 -8.15
C LEU A 72 14.91 -5.90 -9.11
N THR A 73 16.15 -6.11 -8.64
CA THR A 73 17.35 -6.02 -9.43
C THR A 73 17.96 -7.41 -9.57
N GLU A 74 18.21 -7.84 -10.80
CA GLU A 74 18.87 -9.11 -11.06
C GLU A 74 20.37 -9.00 -10.74
N VAL A 75 20.85 -9.90 -9.89
CA VAL A 75 22.28 -10.09 -9.62
C VAL A 75 22.77 -11.28 -10.44
N ARG A 76 23.77 -11.03 -11.29
CA ARG A 76 24.31 -12.04 -12.22
C ARG A 76 25.79 -12.28 -11.93
N ASP A 77 26.25 -13.50 -12.24
CA ASP A 77 27.68 -13.84 -12.20
C ASP A 77 28.47 -13.26 -13.40
N ALA A 78 29.78 -13.52 -13.43
CA ALA A 78 30.64 -13.04 -14.50
C ALA A 78 30.32 -13.65 -15.88
N ASP A 79 29.63 -14.78 -15.92
CA ASP A 79 29.18 -15.48 -17.12
C ASP A 79 27.76 -15.05 -17.56
N GLY A 80 27.12 -14.15 -16.80
CA GLY A 80 25.81 -13.61 -17.09
C GLY A 80 24.62 -14.47 -16.59
N ASN A 81 24.88 -15.55 -15.82
CA ASN A 81 23.79 -16.35 -15.25
C ASN A 81 23.17 -15.60 -14.07
N LEU A 82 21.84 -15.69 -13.98
CA LEU A 82 21.09 -15.13 -12.85
C LEU A 82 21.44 -15.89 -11.56
N LEU A 83 21.94 -15.18 -10.55
CA LEU A 83 22.21 -15.74 -9.23
C LEU A 83 21.01 -15.60 -8.30
N TYR A 84 20.47 -14.38 -8.19
CA TYR A 84 19.27 -14.06 -7.41
C TYR A 84 18.72 -12.70 -7.85
N GLU A 85 17.52 -12.40 -7.40
CA GLU A 85 16.92 -11.08 -7.49
C GLU A 85 16.97 -10.39 -6.13
N GLU A 86 17.34 -9.12 -6.11
CA GLU A 86 17.46 -8.31 -4.91
C GLU A 86 16.47 -7.15 -4.96
N CYS A 87 15.67 -6.99 -3.91
CA CYS A 87 14.78 -5.85 -3.78
C CYS A 87 15.57 -4.58 -3.44
N ALA A 88 15.15 -3.44 -3.96
CA ALA A 88 15.68 -2.12 -3.60
C ALA A 88 15.60 -1.86 -2.09
N SER A 89 14.65 -2.53 -1.44
CA SER A 89 14.46 -2.54 0.00
C SER A 89 14.99 -3.86 0.57
N PRO A 90 16.05 -3.86 1.40
CA PRO A 90 16.69 -5.08 1.89
C PRO A 90 15.81 -5.93 2.82
N ASN A 91 14.77 -5.34 3.40
CA ASN A 91 13.83 -6.03 4.27
C ASN A 91 12.45 -6.08 3.62
N ASP A 92 12.30 -6.93 2.64
CA ASP A 92 11.12 -7.07 1.79
C ASP A 92 9.91 -7.66 2.56
N VAL A 93 9.70 -7.23 3.79
CA VAL A 93 8.49 -7.56 4.56
C VAL A 93 7.67 -6.29 4.73
N PRO A 94 6.64 -6.10 3.90
CA PRO A 94 5.82 -4.89 3.93
C PRO A 94 5.27 -4.63 5.34
N GLY A 95 5.50 -3.43 5.86
CA GLY A 95 5.03 -2.98 7.15
C GLY A 95 5.84 -3.44 8.36
N TYR A 96 6.89 -4.23 8.15
CA TYR A 96 7.68 -4.74 9.27
C TYR A 96 8.77 -3.75 9.71
N ASP A 97 9.43 -3.10 8.78
CA ASP A 97 10.54 -2.20 9.09
C ASP A 97 10.33 -0.81 8.49
N LYS A 98 10.10 0.17 9.35
CA LYS A 98 9.97 1.58 8.98
C LYS A 98 11.33 2.27 8.76
N ASP A 99 12.40 1.68 9.30
CA ASP A 99 13.76 2.23 9.25
C ASP A 99 14.61 1.54 8.16
N GLN A 100 13.93 0.94 7.21
CA GLN A 100 14.50 0.20 6.10
C GLN A 100 15.45 1.08 5.28
N TYR A 101 16.67 0.60 5.09
CA TYR A 101 17.63 1.26 4.22
C TYR A 101 17.20 1.12 2.76
N ILE A 102 17.12 2.23 2.07
CA ILE A 102 16.93 2.30 0.62
C ILE A 102 18.03 3.21 0.08
N ALA A 103 18.64 2.79 -1.03
CA ALA A 103 19.69 3.57 -1.67
C ALA A 103 19.19 5.00 -2.01
N PRO A 104 20.01 6.04 -1.79
CA PRO A 104 19.59 7.43 -2.01
C PRO A 104 19.08 7.73 -3.42
N GLU A 105 19.62 7.08 -4.43
CA GLU A 105 19.20 7.20 -5.83
C GLU A 105 17.80 6.61 -6.07
N VAL A 106 17.39 5.61 -5.29
CA VAL A 106 16.04 5.03 -5.32
C VAL A 106 15.07 5.93 -4.56
N LEU A 107 15.48 6.43 -3.38
CA LEU A 107 14.67 7.40 -2.61
C LEU A 107 14.43 8.69 -3.38
N ALA A 108 15.37 9.13 -4.22
CA ALA A 108 15.19 10.31 -5.08
C ALA A 108 14.05 10.16 -6.09
N GLN A 109 13.62 8.94 -6.39
CA GLN A 109 12.48 8.63 -7.25
C GLN A 109 11.15 8.56 -6.48
N SER A 110 11.22 8.49 -5.16
CA SER A 110 10.02 8.44 -4.30
C SER A 110 9.42 9.84 -4.11
N PRO A 111 8.13 10.04 -4.38
CA PRO A 111 7.46 11.31 -4.12
C PRO A 111 7.48 11.73 -2.65
N SER A 112 7.50 10.76 -1.73
CA SER A 112 7.56 11.00 -0.28
C SER A 112 8.98 11.10 0.28
N GLY A 113 10.00 10.83 -0.55
CA GLY A 113 11.40 10.72 -0.10
C GLY A 113 11.66 9.55 0.85
N SER A 114 10.77 8.55 0.87
CA SER A 114 10.86 7.38 1.73
C SER A 114 10.23 6.15 1.07
N TYR A 115 10.39 4.97 1.69
CA TYR A 115 9.65 3.78 1.28
C TYR A 115 8.13 3.96 1.40
N ILE A 116 7.69 4.72 2.38
CA ILE A 116 6.30 4.81 2.82
C ILE A 116 5.54 5.78 1.93
N TYR A 117 4.37 5.36 1.44
CA TYR A 117 3.44 6.26 0.78
C TYR A 117 2.92 7.32 1.75
N LYS A 118 2.84 8.57 1.28
CA LYS A 118 2.23 9.71 2.00
C LYS A 118 1.23 10.39 1.08
N ASP A 119 0.06 10.70 1.62
CA ASP A 119 -0.93 11.50 0.92
C ASP A 119 -0.60 13.01 0.95
N ALA A 120 -1.45 13.80 0.30
CA ALA A 120 -1.28 15.26 0.23
C ALA A 120 -1.42 15.97 1.60
N ASP A 121 -2.11 15.35 2.54
CA ASP A 121 -2.30 15.84 3.91
C ASP A 121 -1.13 15.45 4.84
N GLY A 122 -0.18 14.65 4.33
CA GLY A 122 1.00 14.20 5.06
C GLY A 122 0.79 12.95 5.91
N ASN A 123 -0.34 12.26 5.76
CA ASN A 123 -0.56 10.99 6.44
C ASN A 123 0.36 9.91 5.87
N SER A 124 1.01 9.16 6.73
CA SER A 124 1.89 8.05 6.35
C SER A 124 1.13 6.73 6.43
N TYR A 125 1.09 6.00 5.32
CA TYR A 125 0.35 4.74 5.19
C TYR A 125 1.18 3.55 5.68
N VAL A 126 1.51 3.58 6.96
CA VAL A 126 2.26 2.52 7.65
C VAL A 126 1.32 1.44 8.19
N SER A 127 1.88 0.27 8.50
CA SER A 127 1.16 -0.73 9.30
C SER A 127 0.65 -0.09 10.61
N GLY A 128 -0.60 -0.31 10.92
CA GLY A 128 -1.28 0.35 12.04
C GLY A 128 -1.96 1.68 11.71
N PHE A 129 -1.77 2.24 10.51
CA PHE A 129 -2.50 3.43 10.07
C PHE A 129 -3.95 3.11 9.71
N GLY A 130 -4.84 4.04 9.98
CA GLY A 130 -6.24 4.01 9.56
C GLY A 130 -7.02 5.14 10.18
N LEU A 131 -7.84 5.75 9.37
CA LEU A 131 -8.76 6.82 9.76
C LEU A 131 -10.11 6.23 10.23
N SER A 132 -10.85 7.04 10.93
CA SER A 132 -12.25 6.80 11.31
C SER A 132 -13.04 8.10 11.13
N TYR A 133 -14.34 8.00 11.11
CA TYR A 133 -15.21 9.19 11.07
C TYR A 133 -15.04 10.02 12.32
#